data_acb7425145d5e9557e6c41e1e5e978cc
#
_entry.id   acb7425145d5e9557e6c41e1e5e978cc
#
_cell.length_a   1.000
_cell.length_b   1.000
_cell.length_c   1.000
_cell.angle_alpha   90.00
_cell.angle_beta   90.00
_cell.angle_gamma   90.00
#
_symmetry.space_group_name_H-M   'P 1'
#
loop_
_entity.id
_entity.type
_entity.pdbx_description
1 polymer ?
#
loop_
_entity_poly.entity_id
_entity_poly.type
_entity_poly.pdbx_seq_one_letter_code
_entity_poly.pdbx_strand_id
1 'polypeptide(L)'
;MPPLASIPSPSSGVVDVGPLHIHMYGLMLLLAIAACIGLTGLRWTRLGGDWDLVIRVAVWGVAFGIVGARIYHDITSWNEVPDHWWGPFAVWEGGLGVWGGILFGCLAGAVVIRRAGESVRLFADAVAPGLLIAQGIGRWGNWFNQELYGKPTKLPWGLEIDERHRPLQYITSGTFHPTFLYEFLYDIGMAGVLILIGSRFRIKPPALFSLYVSFYCFGRTLEELVRVDPSHHFLGERLNFWVSLVCFIASTVFFVWWQFIRSDSGEQPSVRHKRQLPSGPAMAVPKGRVRPRR
;
A
#
# COMPACT_ATOMS: atom_id res chain seq x y z
N MET A 1 26.09 -7.00 26.79
CA MET A 1 25.96 -5.56 26.50
C MET A 1 25.43 -5.41 25.09
N PRO A 2 24.43 -4.57 24.82
CA PRO A 2 24.05 -4.27 23.46
C PRO A 2 25.26 -3.64 22.73
N PRO A 3 25.39 -3.82 21.41
CA PRO A 3 26.43 -3.18 20.63
C PRO A 3 26.27 -1.66 20.73
N LEU A 4 27.38 -0.93 20.74
CA LEU A 4 27.45 0.54 20.96
C LEU A 4 26.63 1.41 19.98
N ALA A 5 25.95 0.81 19.00
CA ALA A 5 25.19 1.50 17.94
C ALA A 5 23.85 0.79 17.63
N SER A 6 23.31 -0.01 18.56
CA SER A 6 21.98 -0.63 18.37
C SER A 6 20.88 0.41 18.20
N ILE A 7 19.83 0.05 17.45
CA ILE A 7 18.64 0.87 17.27
C ILE A 7 17.71 0.62 18.45
N PRO A 8 17.41 1.62 19.28
CA PRO A 8 16.48 1.45 20.40
C PRO A 8 15.04 1.30 19.86
N SER A 9 14.24 0.49 20.53
CA SER A 9 12.80 0.46 20.29
C SER A 9 12.07 1.44 21.22
N PRO A 10 10.95 2.01 20.78
CA PRO A 10 10.09 2.81 21.66
C PRO A 10 9.54 1.97 22.81
N SER A 11 9.47 2.54 24.00
CA SER A 11 8.94 1.88 25.19
C SER A 11 7.42 1.65 25.13
N SER A 12 6.70 2.41 24.28
CA SER A 12 5.26 2.32 24.08
C SER A 12 4.90 2.59 22.61
N GLY A 13 3.96 1.85 22.09
CA GLY A 13 3.31 2.12 20.79
C GLY A 13 2.22 3.19 20.87
N VAL A 14 1.98 3.77 22.05
CA VAL A 14 0.96 4.81 22.30
C VAL A 14 1.62 6.06 22.84
N VAL A 15 1.24 7.21 22.31
CA VAL A 15 1.64 8.52 22.80
C VAL A 15 0.41 9.22 23.36
N ASP A 16 0.51 9.62 24.63
CA ASP A 16 -0.57 10.32 25.34
C ASP A 16 -0.41 11.82 25.15
N VAL A 17 -1.45 12.46 24.58
CA VAL A 17 -1.52 13.92 24.43
C VAL A 17 -2.79 14.40 25.16
N GLY A 18 -2.63 14.71 26.43
CA GLY A 18 -3.75 15.01 27.32
C GLY A 18 -4.71 13.79 27.43
N PRO A 19 -6.00 13.95 27.10
CA PRO A 19 -6.97 12.83 27.14
C PRO A 19 -6.89 11.91 25.91
N LEU A 20 -6.06 12.22 24.90
CA LEU A 20 -5.96 11.46 23.66
C LEU A 20 -4.84 10.43 23.73
N HIS A 21 -5.19 9.17 23.48
CA HIS A 21 -4.25 8.06 23.33
C HIS A 21 -4.00 7.80 21.84
N ILE A 22 -2.88 8.29 21.31
CA ILE A 22 -2.54 8.18 19.89
C ILE A 22 -1.72 6.90 19.68
N HIS A 23 -2.32 5.92 19.00
CA HIS A 23 -1.62 4.72 18.57
C HIS A 23 -0.71 5.04 17.39
N MET A 24 0.59 4.89 17.58
CA MET A 24 1.60 5.23 16.56
C MET A 24 1.46 4.37 15.30
N TYR A 25 1.04 3.11 15.44
CA TYR A 25 0.74 2.25 14.29
C TYR A 25 -0.36 2.87 13.40
N GLY A 26 -1.46 3.33 14.00
CA GLY A 26 -2.54 4.01 13.28
C GLY A 26 -2.07 5.30 12.59
N LEU A 27 -1.20 6.07 13.25
CA LEU A 27 -0.61 7.28 12.68
C LEU A 27 0.28 6.95 11.47
N MET A 28 1.13 5.93 11.56
CA MET A 28 1.95 5.48 10.43
C MET A 28 1.09 4.99 9.26
N LEU A 29 0.01 4.28 9.53
CA LEU A 29 -0.94 3.84 8.50
C LEU A 29 -1.63 5.05 7.82
N LEU A 30 -2.03 6.06 8.59
CA LEU A 30 -2.60 7.29 8.04
C LEU A 30 -1.60 8.03 7.13
N LEU A 31 -0.34 8.16 7.57
CA LEU A 31 0.72 8.76 6.77
C LEU A 31 1.02 7.94 5.50
N ALA A 32 0.99 6.62 5.60
CA ALA A 32 1.15 5.71 4.47
C ALA A 32 0.06 5.93 3.42
N ILE A 33 -1.20 5.99 3.84
CA ILE A 33 -2.34 6.25 2.97
C ILE A 33 -2.20 7.65 2.33
N ALA A 34 -1.88 8.68 3.11
CA ALA A 34 -1.71 10.04 2.61
C ALA A 34 -0.59 10.13 1.56
N ALA A 35 0.56 9.49 1.81
CA ALA A 35 1.67 9.43 0.87
C ALA A 35 1.29 8.70 -0.43
N CYS A 36 0.56 7.59 -0.34
CA CYS A 36 0.05 6.87 -1.51
C CYS A 36 -0.90 7.74 -2.33
N ILE A 37 -1.88 8.38 -1.69
CA ILE A 37 -2.82 9.31 -2.33
C ILE A 37 -2.06 10.45 -3.01
N GLY A 38 -1.13 11.08 -2.29
CA GLY A 38 -0.35 12.20 -2.79
C GLY A 38 0.43 11.84 -4.05
N LEU A 39 1.20 10.77 -4.01
CA LEU A 39 1.98 10.34 -5.18
C LEU A 39 1.09 9.87 -6.32
N THR A 40 0.04 9.12 -6.03
CA THR A 40 -0.93 8.67 -7.06
C THR A 40 -1.61 9.86 -7.72
N GLY A 41 -2.04 10.85 -6.95
CA GLY A 41 -2.67 12.06 -7.45
C GLY A 41 -1.75 12.84 -8.37
N LEU A 42 -0.50 13.06 -7.98
CA LEU A 42 0.52 13.71 -8.82
C LEU A 42 0.77 12.96 -10.14
N ARG A 43 0.83 11.62 -10.09
CA ARG A 43 1.03 10.80 -11.29
C ARG A 43 -0.22 10.79 -12.18
N TRP A 44 -1.39 10.65 -11.57
CA TRP A 44 -2.66 10.60 -12.28
C TRP A 44 -2.97 11.92 -12.99
N THR A 45 -2.73 13.06 -12.34
CA THR A 45 -2.93 14.39 -12.93
C THR A 45 -1.94 14.69 -14.06
N ARG A 46 -0.69 14.19 -13.97
CA ARG A 46 0.27 14.28 -15.10
C ARG A 46 -0.17 13.49 -16.33
N LEU A 47 -0.99 12.46 -16.15
CA LEU A 47 -1.62 11.71 -17.24
C LEU A 47 -2.89 12.40 -17.78
N GLY A 48 -3.30 13.54 -17.20
CA GLY A 48 -4.50 14.29 -17.56
C GLY A 48 -5.75 13.89 -16.76
N GLY A 49 -5.59 13.08 -15.71
CA GLY A 49 -6.69 12.65 -14.85
C GLY A 49 -7.08 13.67 -13.79
N ASP A 50 -8.25 13.43 -13.18
CA ASP A 50 -8.81 14.28 -12.15
C ASP A 50 -8.36 13.79 -10.75
N TRP A 51 -7.87 14.71 -9.93
CA TRP A 51 -7.49 14.44 -8.53
C TRP A 51 -8.66 13.90 -7.70
N ASP A 52 -9.87 14.38 -7.95
CA ASP A 52 -11.08 13.95 -7.25
C ASP A 52 -11.34 12.43 -7.41
N LEU A 53 -11.00 11.87 -8.58
CA LEU A 53 -11.07 10.41 -8.76
C LEU A 53 -10.14 9.66 -7.81
N VAL A 54 -8.93 10.16 -7.59
CA VAL A 54 -7.96 9.50 -6.68
C VAL A 54 -8.49 9.49 -5.25
N ILE A 55 -9.06 10.61 -4.80
CA ILE A 55 -9.68 10.69 -3.46
C ILE A 55 -10.86 9.72 -3.36
N ARG A 56 -11.75 9.68 -4.35
CA ARG A 56 -12.88 8.73 -4.35
C ARG A 56 -12.43 7.27 -4.32
N VAL A 57 -11.41 6.92 -5.11
CA VAL A 57 -10.84 5.57 -5.10
C VAL A 57 -10.25 5.25 -3.73
N ALA A 58 -9.53 6.18 -3.11
CA ALA A 58 -8.96 5.99 -1.78
C ALA A 58 -10.05 5.81 -0.71
N VAL A 59 -11.06 6.67 -0.67
CA VAL A 59 -12.15 6.60 0.32
C VAL A 59 -12.90 5.26 0.20
N TRP A 60 -13.35 4.91 -0.99
CA TRP A 60 -14.08 3.66 -1.19
C TRP A 60 -13.18 2.43 -1.04
N GLY A 61 -11.93 2.51 -1.53
CA GLY A 61 -10.95 1.43 -1.41
C GLY A 61 -10.62 1.13 0.05
N VAL A 62 -10.39 2.15 0.89
CA VAL A 62 -10.11 1.97 2.32
C VAL A 62 -11.36 1.47 3.05
N ALA A 63 -12.53 2.07 2.82
CA ALA A 63 -13.76 1.67 3.51
C ALA A 63 -14.12 0.21 3.24
N PHE A 64 -14.16 -0.20 1.95
CA PHE A 64 -14.43 -1.58 1.59
C PHE A 64 -13.28 -2.52 1.92
N GLY A 65 -12.04 -2.02 1.92
CA GLY A 65 -10.88 -2.77 2.39
C GLY A 65 -11.02 -3.18 3.86
N ILE A 66 -11.44 -2.26 4.74
CA ILE A 66 -11.68 -2.57 6.16
C ILE A 66 -12.81 -3.59 6.30
N VAL A 67 -13.93 -3.40 5.61
CA VAL A 67 -15.05 -4.35 5.63
C VAL A 67 -14.61 -5.74 5.13
N GLY A 68 -13.89 -5.79 4.01
CA GLY A 68 -13.40 -7.05 3.46
C GLY A 68 -12.38 -7.74 4.35
N ALA A 69 -11.50 -6.98 4.99
CA ALA A 69 -10.52 -7.51 5.94
C ALA A 69 -11.23 -8.15 7.16
N ARG A 70 -12.29 -7.52 7.65
CA ARG A 70 -13.09 -8.07 8.76
C ARG A 70 -13.84 -9.32 8.35
N ILE A 71 -14.55 -9.31 7.23
CA ILE A 71 -15.25 -10.48 6.70
C ILE A 71 -14.29 -11.67 6.53
N TYR A 72 -13.12 -11.44 5.96
CA TYR A 72 -12.12 -12.51 5.80
C TYR A 72 -11.66 -13.07 7.14
N HIS A 73 -11.38 -12.21 8.12
CA HIS A 73 -11.00 -12.64 9.46
C HIS A 73 -12.12 -13.48 10.11
N ASP A 74 -13.35 -13.01 10.08
CA ASP A 74 -14.49 -13.71 10.66
C ASP A 74 -14.70 -15.11 10.04
N ILE A 75 -14.43 -15.24 8.72
CA ILE A 75 -14.52 -16.56 8.05
C ILE A 75 -13.35 -17.46 8.43
N THR A 76 -12.14 -16.95 8.60
CA THR A 76 -10.94 -17.77 8.76
C THR A 76 -10.56 -18.01 10.24
N SER A 77 -10.99 -17.15 11.13
CA SER A 77 -10.61 -17.12 12.55
C SER A 77 -11.80 -16.86 13.47
N TRP A 78 -12.93 -17.53 13.21
CA TRP A 78 -14.17 -17.31 13.98
C TRP A 78 -13.99 -17.43 15.49
N ASN A 79 -13.08 -18.29 15.95
CA ASN A 79 -12.78 -18.49 17.37
C ASN A 79 -12.09 -17.27 18.02
N GLU A 80 -11.58 -16.34 17.22
CA GLU A 80 -10.94 -15.09 17.70
C GLU A 80 -11.91 -13.91 17.66
N VAL A 81 -13.13 -14.11 17.13
CA VAL A 81 -14.17 -13.07 17.09
C VAL A 81 -14.71 -12.87 18.51
N PRO A 82 -14.82 -11.62 19.00
CA PRO A 82 -15.34 -11.33 20.33
C PRO A 82 -16.73 -11.92 20.58
N ASP A 83 -16.94 -12.52 21.76
CA ASP A 83 -18.14 -13.29 22.10
C ASP A 83 -19.31 -12.40 22.52
N HIS A 84 -19.70 -11.45 21.66
CA HIS A 84 -20.89 -10.62 21.82
C HIS A 84 -21.55 -10.38 20.45
N TRP A 85 -22.82 -9.99 20.42
CA TRP A 85 -23.61 -9.94 19.18
C TRP A 85 -23.04 -8.99 18.12
N TRP A 86 -22.28 -7.93 18.49
CA TRP A 86 -21.60 -7.02 17.56
C TRP A 86 -20.15 -7.45 17.28
N GLY A 87 -19.68 -8.56 17.87
CA GLY A 87 -18.31 -9.08 17.71
C GLY A 87 -17.84 -9.10 16.26
N PRO A 88 -18.64 -9.62 15.29
CA PRO A 88 -18.26 -9.60 13.87
C PRO A 88 -18.04 -8.20 13.27
N PHE A 89 -18.55 -7.16 13.90
CA PHE A 89 -18.41 -5.77 13.44
C PHE A 89 -17.35 -4.98 14.22
N ALA A 90 -16.75 -5.56 15.25
CA ALA A 90 -15.83 -4.89 16.17
C ALA A 90 -14.43 -4.74 15.58
N VAL A 91 -14.29 -3.95 14.50
CA VAL A 91 -13.00 -3.70 13.81
C VAL A 91 -11.97 -3.01 14.71
N TRP A 92 -12.41 -2.32 15.75
CA TRP A 92 -11.56 -1.64 16.76
C TRP A 92 -10.93 -2.58 17.79
N GLU A 93 -11.41 -3.82 17.88
CA GLU A 93 -10.84 -4.87 18.74
C GLU A 93 -9.78 -5.70 17.99
N GLY A 94 -9.47 -5.35 16.75
CA GLY A 94 -8.52 -6.06 15.90
C GLY A 94 -9.19 -7.10 15.01
N GLY A 95 -8.43 -8.09 14.56
CA GLY A 95 -8.94 -9.14 13.68
C GLY A 95 -9.26 -8.63 12.27
N LEU A 96 -8.22 -8.25 11.52
CA LEU A 96 -8.33 -7.80 10.13
C LEU A 96 -7.45 -8.67 9.23
N GLY A 97 -8.08 -9.43 8.33
CA GLY A 97 -7.39 -10.30 7.39
C GLY A 97 -6.96 -9.55 6.13
N VAL A 98 -5.66 -9.49 5.89
CA VAL A 98 -5.07 -8.70 4.79
C VAL A 98 -5.60 -9.09 3.40
N TRP A 99 -5.87 -10.37 3.15
CA TRP A 99 -6.35 -10.86 1.86
C TRP A 99 -7.75 -10.34 1.51
N GLY A 100 -8.64 -10.31 2.50
CA GLY A 100 -9.97 -9.72 2.34
C GLY A 100 -9.88 -8.22 2.08
N GLY A 101 -9.00 -7.52 2.79
CA GLY A 101 -8.74 -6.11 2.58
C GLY A 101 -8.28 -5.78 1.16
N ILE A 102 -7.31 -6.54 0.66
CA ILE A 102 -6.81 -6.37 -0.73
C ILE A 102 -7.93 -6.63 -1.74
N LEU A 103 -8.64 -7.76 -1.60
CA LEU A 103 -9.69 -8.14 -2.54
C LEU A 103 -10.80 -7.08 -2.63
N PHE A 104 -11.40 -6.75 -1.50
CA PHE A 104 -12.53 -5.81 -1.48
C PHE A 104 -12.11 -4.38 -1.79
N GLY A 105 -10.95 -3.94 -1.32
CA GLY A 105 -10.40 -2.64 -1.64
C GLY A 105 -10.11 -2.47 -3.13
N CYS A 106 -9.47 -3.46 -3.76
CA CYS A 106 -9.20 -3.45 -5.21
C CYS A 106 -10.50 -3.49 -6.03
N LEU A 107 -11.48 -4.31 -5.63
CA LEU A 107 -12.77 -4.38 -6.32
C LEU A 107 -13.51 -3.05 -6.23
N ALA A 108 -13.60 -2.45 -5.05
CA ALA A 108 -14.23 -1.14 -4.86
C ALA A 108 -13.53 -0.05 -5.69
N GLY A 109 -12.21 0.01 -5.64
CA GLY A 109 -11.43 0.93 -6.45
C GLY A 109 -11.67 0.75 -7.95
N ALA A 110 -11.66 -0.50 -8.44
CA ALA A 110 -11.92 -0.80 -9.84
C ALA A 110 -13.34 -0.39 -10.28
N VAL A 111 -14.34 -0.58 -9.41
CA VAL A 111 -15.72 -0.14 -9.67
C VAL A 111 -15.79 1.39 -9.77
N VAL A 112 -15.16 2.12 -8.84
CA VAL A 112 -15.13 3.59 -8.85
C VAL A 112 -14.48 4.11 -10.14
N ILE A 113 -13.33 3.56 -10.52
CA ILE A 113 -12.60 3.95 -11.74
C ILE A 113 -13.45 3.67 -12.99
N ARG A 114 -14.05 2.47 -13.10
CA ARG A 114 -14.91 2.12 -14.24
C ARG A 114 -16.14 3.00 -14.35
N ARG A 115 -16.79 3.33 -13.22
CA ARG A 115 -17.93 4.26 -13.18
C ARG A 115 -17.56 5.69 -13.59
N ALA A 116 -16.31 6.08 -13.36
CA ALA A 116 -15.78 7.35 -13.87
C ALA A 116 -15.46 7.31 -15.38
N GLY A 117 -15.57 6.15 -16.04
CA GLY A 117 -15.23 5.97 -17.44
C GLY A 117 -13.73 5.86 -17.71
N GLU A 118 -12.92 5.67 -16.65
CA GLU A 118 -11.47 5.63 -16.74
C GLU A 118 -10.91 4.20 -16.81
N SER A 119 -9.66 4.09 -17.25
CA SER A 119 -8.97 2.80 -17.39
C SER A 119 -8.39 2.32 -16.05
N VAL A 120 -8.92 1.19 -15.53
CA VAL A 120 -8.37 0.52 -14.33
C VAL A 120 -6.89 0.16 -14.52
N ARG A 121 -6.49 -0.26 -15.73
CA ARG A 121 -5.10 -0.64 -16.03
C ARG A 121 -4.15 0.55 -15.92
N LEU A 122 -4.55 1.70 -16.46
CA LEU A 122 -3.75 2.91 -16.39
C LEU A 122 -3.68 3.46 -14.97
N PHE A 123 -4.79 3.40 -14.23
CA PHE A 123 -4.83 3.82 -12.82
C PHE A 123 -3.96 2.91 -11.94
N ALA A 124 -3.97 1.59 -12.20
CA ALA A 124 -3.09 0.64 -11.50
C ALA A 124 -1.61 1.01 -11.65
N ASP A 125 -1.17 1.38 -12.86
CA ASP A 125 0.21 1.85 -13.09
C ASP A 125 0.50 3.19 -12.38
N ALA A 126 -0.50 4.06 -12.28
CA ALA A 126 -0.34 5.33 -11.56
C ALA A 126 -0.15 5.12 -10.05
N VAL A 127 -0.89 4.20 -9.44
CA VAL A 127 -0.83 3.94 -7.99
C VAL A 127 0.37 3.08 -7.57
N ALA A 128 0.94 2.28 -8.47
CA ALA A 128 1.97 1.28 -8.17
C ALA A 128 3.13 1.78 -7.29
N PRO A 129 3.84 2.88 -7.59
CA PRO A 129 4.91 3.36 -6.73
C PRO A 129 4.40 3.90 -5.37
N GLY A 130 3.18 4.45 -5.34
CA GLY A 130 2.56 4.93 -4.11
C GLY A 130 2.28 3.81 -3.11
N LEU A 131 1.93 2.62 -3.60
CA LEU A 131 1.73 1.43 -2.76
C LEU A 131 3.03 0.99 -2.08
N LEU A 132 4.17 0.95 -2.79
CA LEU A 132 5.46 0.64 -2.16
C LEU A 132 5.81 1.64 -1.07
N ILE A 133 5.65 2.95 -1.34
CA ILE A 133 5.90 3.97 -0.32
C ILE A 133 5.00 3.75 0.91
N ALA A 134 3.73 3.44 0.68
CA ALA A 134 2.80 3.17 1.78
C ALA A 134 3.18 1.93 2.58
N GLN A 135 3.60 0.86 1.92
CA GLN A 135 4.08 -0.37 2.56
C GLN A 135 5.30 -0.07 3.43
N GLY A 136 6.31 0.59 2.87
CA GLY A 136 7.50 0.99 3.64
C GLY A 136 7.19 1.87 4.84
N ILE A 137 6.35 2.91 4.69
CA ILE A 137 5.95 3.76 5.82
C ILE A 137 5.19 2.95 6.89
N GLY A 138 4.32 2.04 6.47
CA GLY A 138 3.55 1.17 7.39
C GLY A 138 4.45 0.34 8.31
N ARG A 139 5.68 -0.04 7.86
CA ARG A 139 6.64 -0.81 8.66
C ARG A 139 7.14 -0.08 9.90
N TRP A 140 7.10 1.23 9.92
CA TRP A 140 7.41 1.98 11.14
C TRP A 140 6.39 1.71 12.27
N GLY A 141 5.14 1.35 11.92
CA GLY A 141 4.17 0.87 12.89
C GLY A 141 4.66 -0.37 13.65
N ASN A 142 5.29 -1.31 12.95
CA ASN A 142 5.86 -2.51 13.57
C ASN A 142 7.03 -2.20 14.51
N TRP A 143 7.85 -1.16 14.20
CA TRP A 143 8.89 -0.69 15.11
C TRP A 143 8.31 -0.15 16.43
N PHE A 144 7.24 0.65 16.36
CA PHE A 144 6.57 1.14 17.55
C PHE A 144 5.94 0.03 18.40
N ASN A 145 5.41 -1.01 17.76
CA ASN A 145 4.81 -2.16 18.44
C ASN A 145 5.84 -3.22 18.85
N GLN A 146 7.10 -3.09 18.49
CA GLN A 146 8.15 -4.09 18.69
C GLN A 146 7.76 -5.48 18.17
N GLU A 147 7.22 -5.54 16.95
CA GLU A 147 6.74 -6.78 16.32
C GLU A 147 7.37 -7.02 14.95
N LEU A 148 7.23 -8.24 14.42
CA LEU A 148 7.65 -8.66 13.07
C LEU A 148 9.15 -8.43 12.76
N TYR A 149 9.99 -8.40 13.78
CA TYR A 149 11.44 -8.30 13.63
C TYR A 149 12.08 -9.64 13.22
N GLY A 150 13.37 -9.61 12.88
CA GLY A 150 14.09 -10.78 12.38
C GLY A 150 14.83 -11.58 13.46
N LYS A 151 15.64 -12.52 13.04
CA LYS A 151 16.47 -13.39 13.90
C LYS A 151 17.40 -12.55 14.78
N PRO A 152 17.88 -13.11 15.93
CA PRO A 152 18.90 -12.46 16.75
C PRO A 152 20.14 -12.09 15.92
N THR A 153 20.73 -10.92 16.18
CA THR A 153 21.90 -10.42 15.48
C THR A 153 22.86 -9.70 16.41
N LYS A 154 24.15 -9.72 16.04
CA LYS A 154 25.21 -8.92 16.70
C LYS A 154 25.64 -7.74 15.84
N LEU A 155 24.95 -7.46 14.77
CA LEU A 155 25.26 -6.32 13.89
C LEU A 155 25.14 -4.99 14.66
N PRO A 156 25.96 -3.99 14.35
CA PRO A 156 25.94 -2.72 15.06
C PRO A 156 24.59 -1.97 14.96
N TRP A 157 23.79 -2.22 13.93
CA TRP A 157 22.44 -1.68 13.76
C TRP A 157 21.33 -2.67 14.19
N GLY A 158 21.62 -3.62 15.07
CA GLY A 158 20.61 -4.52 15.62
C GLY A 158 19.53 -3.75 16.39
N LEU A 159 18.27 -4.15 16.21
CA LEU A 159 17.11 -3.57 16.87
C LEU A 159 17.00 -4.14 18.29
N GLU A 160 16.94 -3.28 19.28
CA GLU A 160 16.67 -3.67 20.68
C GLU A 160 15.19 -3.99 20.83
N ILE A 161 14.88 -5.15 21.40
CA ILE A 161 13.50 -5.58 21.66
C ILE A 161 13.37 -5.82 23.16
N ASP A 162 12.31 -5.31 23.77
CA ASP A 162 11.98 -5.54 25.16
C ASP A 162 11.72 -7.02 25.43
N GLU A 163 12.12 -7.51 26.60
CA GLU A 163 12.01 -8.94 26.97
C GLU A 163 10.60 -9.50 26.81
N ARG A 164 9.58 -8.70 27.14
CA ARG A 164 8.16 -9.06 27.02
C ARG A 164 7.69 -9.31 25.58
N HIS A 165 8.40 -8.78 24.58
CA HIS A 165 8.07 -8.92 23.15
C HIS A 165 8.92 -10.01 22.47
N ARG A 166 9.85 -10.67 23.19
CA ARG A 166 10.72 -11.69 22.62
C ARG A 166 10.04 -13.07 22.63
N PRO A 167 10.18 -13.86 21.57
CA PRO A 167 9.81 -15.28 21.62
C PRO A 167 10.63 -16.02 22.69
N LEU A 168 10.02 -16.99 23.35
CA LEU A 168 10.65 -17.76 24.43
C LEU A 168 12.01 -18.33 24.02
N GLN A 169 12.15 -18.83 22.80
CA GLN A 169 13.39 -19.38 22.25
C GLN A 169 14.55 -18.38 22.15
N TYR A 170 14.24 -17.07 22.16
CA TYR A 170 15.21 -15.98 22.03
C TYR A 170 15.18 -15.00 23.20
N ILE A 171 14.63 -15.41 24.36
CA ILE A 171 14.43 -14.54 25.52
C ILE A 171 15.74 -13.88 26.00
N THR A 172 16.87 -14.59 25.88
CA THR A 172 18.20 -14.11 26.26
C THR A 172 18.85 -13.18 25.21
N SER A 173 18.30 -13.08 24.04
CA SER A 173 18.84 -12.21 22.97
C SER A 173 18.31 -10.80 23.09
N GLY A 174 19.20 -9.80 23.16
CA GLY A 174 18.79 -8.38 23.31
C GLY A 174 18.55 -7.66 21.98
N THR A 175 19.20 -8.11 20.90
CA THR A 175 19.17 -7.42 19.60
C THR A 175 18.80 -8.36 18.45
N PHE A 176 18.04 -7.83 17.51
CA PHE A 176 17.42 -8.57 16.40
C PHE A 176 17.60 -7.79 15.07
N HIS A 177 17.43 -8.47 13.94
CA HIS A 177 17.44 -7.80 12.65
C HIS A 177 16.26 -6.82 12.53
N PRO A 178 16.49 -5.53 12.20
CA PRO A 178 15.44 -4.52 12.05
C PRO A 178 14.74 -4.67 10.69
N THR A 179 13.89 -5.69 10.55
CA THR A 179 13.17 -5.96 9.29
C THR A 179 12.33 -4.79 8.83
N PHE A 180 11.74 -4.02 9.77
CA PHE A 180 11.00 -2.81 9.45
C PHE A 180 11.84 -1.80 8.64
N LEU A 181 13.12 -1.64 9.01
CA LEU A 181 14.04 -0.72 8.33
C LEU A 181 14.49 -1.29 6.98
N TYR A 182 14.74 -2.60 6.91
CA TYR A 182 15.13 -3.27 5.67
C TYR A 182 14.03 -3.15 4.63
N GLU A 183 12.79 -3.45 5.01
CA GLU A 183 11.64 -3.36 4.11
C GLU A 183 11.35 -1.90 3.73
N PHE A 184 11.42 -0.96 4.68
CA PHE A 184 11.27 0.46 4.39
C PHE A 184 12.26 0.94 3.34
N LEU A 185 13.56 0.69 3.51
CA LEU A 185 14.59 1.13 2.57
C LEU A 185 14.44 0.45 1.21
N TYR A 186 14.10 -0.84 1.21
CA TYR A 186 13.84 -1.60 -0.01
C TYR A 186 12.64 -1.03 -0.76
N ASP A 187 11.51 -0.83 -0.10
CA ASP A 187 10.27 -0.35 -0.72
C ASP A 187 10.43 1.07 -1.28
N ILE A 188 11.09 1.98 -0.55
CA ILE A 188 11.37 3.33 -1.02
C ILE A 188 12.31 3.30 -2.24
N GLY A 189 13.35 2.46 -2.19
CA GLY A 189 14.27 2.26 -3.31
C GLY A 189 13.54 1.74 -4.55
N MET A 190 12.70 0.71 -4.39
CA MET A 190 11.93 0.13 -5.50
C MET A 190 10.84 1.06 -6.02
N ALA A 191 10.23 1.89 -5.17
CA ALA A 191 9.33 2.95 -5.61
C ALA A 191 10.06 3.95 -6.53
N GLY A 192 11.27 4.35 -6.16
CA GLY A 192 12.13 5.18 -7.00
C GLY A 192 12.46 4.53 -8.35
N VAL A 193 12.78 3.23 -8.34
CA VAL A 193 13.03 2.45 -9.56
C VAL A 193 11.77 2.40 -10.44
N LEU A 194 10.58 2.15 -9.88
CA LEU A 194 9.33 2.15 -10.65
C LEU A 194 9.03 3.52 -11.27
N ILE A 195 9.27 4.61 -10.53
CA ILE A 195 9.10 5.97 -11.06
C ILE A 195 10.07 6.19 -12.22
N LEU A 196 11.33 5.79 -12.07
CA LEU A 196 12.35 5.92 -13.11
C LEU A 196 11.97 5.11 -14.36
N ILE A 197 11.58 3.86 -14.20
CA ILE A 197 11.15 2.98 -15.30
C ILE A 197 9.95 3.59 -16.01
N GLY A 198 8.90 3.98 -15.27
CA GLY A 198 7.69 4.58 -15.84
C GLY A 198 7.90 5.94 -16.51
N SER A 199 8.99 6.68 -16.15
CA SER A 199 9.34 7.95 -16.78
C SER A 199 10.26 7.83 -17.99
N ARG A 200 11.10 6.79 -18.05
CA ARG A 200 12.12 6.60 -19.10
C ARG A 200 11.68 5.64 -20.20
N PHE A 201 10.79 4.71 -19.91
CA PHE A 201 10.38 3.67 -20.84
C PHE A 201 8.89 3.74 -21.12
N ARG A 202 8.48 3.35 -22.33
CA ARG A 202 7.08 3.17 -22.70
C ARG A 202 6.57 1.85 -22.13
N ILE A 203 5.90 1.91 -20.99
CA ILE A 203 5.33 0.75 -20.32
C ILE A 203 3.85 0.62 -20.71
N LYS A 204 3.44 -0.57 -21.19
CA LYS A 204 2.06 -0.88 -21.57
C LYS A 204 1.21 -1.17 -20.32
N PRO A 205 0.21 -0.36 -19.95
CA PRO A 205 -0.61 -0.64 -18.78
C PRO A 205 -1.34 -2.01 -18.85
N PRO A 206 -1.33 -2.82 -17.78
CA PRO A 206 -0.87 -2.56 -16.41
C PRO A 206 0.52 -3.15 -16.07
N ALA A 207 1.50 -3.11 -16.98
CA ALA A 207 2.79 -3.75 -16.77
C ALA A 207 3.61 -3.12 -15.62
N LEU A 208 3.49 -1.81 -15.36
CA LEU A 208 4.17 -1.16 -14.24
C LEU A 208 3.61 -1.66 -12.89
N PHE A 209 2.30 -1.89 -12.81
CA PHE A 209 1.68 -2.50 -11.62
C PHE A 209 2.15 -3.94 -11.43
N SER A 210 2.28 -4.71 -12.51
CA SER A 210 2.84 -6.05 -12.41
C SER A 210 4.28 -6.05 -11.90
N LEU A 211 5.09 -5.08 -12.33
CA LEU A 211 6.45 -4.91 -11.86
C LEU A 211 6.50 -4.49 -10.37
N TYR A 212 5.53 -3.67 -9.91
CA TYR A 212 5.34 -3.39 -8.49
C TYR A 212 5.13 -4.68 -7.70
N VAL A 213 4.20 -5.54 -8.14
CA VAL A 213 3.95 -6.83 -7.46
C VAL A 213 5.21 -7.69 -7.43
N SER A 214 5.97 -7.75 -8.55
CA SER A 214 7.23 -8.48 -8.62
C SER A 214 8.24 -7.97 -7.60
N PHE A 215 8.47 -6.67 -7.53
CA PHE A 215 9.43 -6.08 -6.59
C PHE A 215 9.02 -6.32 -5.14
N TYR A 216 7.76 -6.05 -4.80
CA TYR A 216 7.28 -6.28 -3.44
C TYR A 216 7.40 -7.76 -3.04
N CYS A 217 6.94 -8.68 -3.89
CA CYS A 217 7.00 -10.11 -3.59
C CYS A 217 8.43 -10.65 -3.53
N PHE A 218 9.37 -10.12 -4.32
CA PHE A 218 10.78 -10.46 -4.20
C PHE A 218 11.35 -10.02 -2.84
N GLY A 219 11.15 -8.77 -2.44
CA GLY A 219 11.57 -8.27 -1.13
C GLY A 219 10.96 -9.09 0.01
N ARG A 220 9.66 -9.39 -0.11
CA ARG A 220 8.93 -10.20 0.86
C ARG A 220 9.48 -11.63 0.98
N THR A 221 9.86 -12.25 -0.11
CA THR A 221 10.48 -13.58 -0.11
C THR A 221 11.80 -13.57 0.68
N LEU A 222 12.63 -12.53 0.51
CA LEU A 222 13.88 -12.39 1.25
C LEU A 222 13.63 -12.10 2.75
N GLU A 223 12.66 -11.27 3.05
CA GLU A 223 12.30 -10.93 4.44
C GLU A 223 11.84 -12.16 5.24
N GLU A 224 11.02 -13.04 4.63
CA GLU A 224 10.52 -14.25 5.30
C GLU A 224 11.63 -15.21 5.75
N LEU A 225 12.82 -15.18 5.11
CA LEU A 225 13.98 -15.98 5.53
C LEU A 225 14.59 -15.49 6.86
N VAL A 226 14.35 -14.25 7.22
CA VAL A 226 14.96 -13.60 8.39
C VAL A 226 13.99 -13.48 9.57
N ARG A 227 12.68 -13.42 9.34
CA ARG A 227 11.64 -13.22 10.36
C ARG A 227 11.53 -14.38 11.37
N VAL A 228 11.11 -14.04 12.59
CA VAL A 228 10.98 -15.01 13.71
C VAL A 228 9.57 -15.11 14.30
N ASP A 229 8.63 -14.27 13.87
CA ASP A 229 7.24 -14.31 14.34
C ASP A 229 6.57 -15.66 14.00
N PRO A 230 5.61 -16.14 14.79
CA PRO A 230 4.91 -17.40 14.53
C PRO A 230 4.23 -17.40 13.15
N SER A 231 4.34 -18.48 12.42
CA SER A 231 3.68 -18.66 11.12
C SER A 231 3.47 -20.14 10.80
N HIS A 232 2.55 -20.41 9.88
CA HIS A 232 2.42 -21.75 9.31
C HIS A 232 3.63 -22.06 8.42
N HIS A 233 4.13 -23.30 8.51
CA HIS A 233 5.24 -23.79 7.69
C HIS A 233 4.74 -24.79 6.66
N PHE A 234 5.32 -24.71 5.46
CA PHE A 234 5.08 -25.64 4.37
C PHE A 234 6.43 -25.97 3.70
N LEU A 235 6.74 -27.26 3.51
CA LEU A 235 8.04 -27.72 2.95
C LEU A 235 9.28 -27.11 3.63
N GLY A 236 9.23 -26.97 4.96
CA GLY A 236 10.36 -26.46 5.77
C GLY A 236 10.46 -24.94 5.85
N GLU A 237 9.78 -24.19 4.99
CA GLU A 237 9.76 -22.74 5.00
C GLU A 237 8.39 -22.19 5.42
N ARG A 238 8.32 -20.90 5.75
CA ARG A 238 7.09 -20.20 6.13
C ARG A 238 6.13 -20.15 4.91
N LEU A 239 4.83 -20.34 5.12
CA LEU A 239 3.83 -20.33 4.04
C LEU A 239 3.92 -19.05 3.19
N ASN A 240 4.14 -17.90 3.83
CA ASN A 240 4.25 -16.61 3.15
C ASN A 240 5.47 -16.54 2.21
N PHE A 241 6.55 -17.27 2.50
CA PHE A 241 7.69 -17.40 1.58
C PHE A 241 7.23 -18.00 0.25
N TRP A 242 6.49 -19.10 0.26
CA TRP A 242 6.00 -19.76 -0.94
C TRP A 242 4.99 -18.90 -1.70
N VAL A 243 4.06 -18.26 -0.97
CA VAL A 243 3.06 -17.37 -1.59
C VAL A 243 3.75 -16.20 -2.29
N SER A 244 4.71 -15.54 -1.63
CA SER A 244 5.44 -14.43 -2.23
C SER A 244 6.30 -14.87 -3.41
N LEU A 245 6.95 -16.03 -3.34
CA LEU A 245 7.75 -16.59 -4.44
C LEU A 245 6.89 -16.88 -5.68
N VAL A 246 5.72 -17.51 -5.48
CA VAL A 246 4.78 -17.80 -6.58
C VAL A 246 4.25 -16.49 -7.19
N CYS A 247 3.86 -15.51 -6.36
CA CYS A 247 3.41 -14.22 -6.83
C CYS A 247 4.53 -13.46 -7.58
N PHE A 248 5.78 -13.53 -7.11
CA PHE A 248 6.94 -12.95 -7.79
C PHE A 248 7.13 -13.55 -9.18
N ILE A 249 7.14 -14.88 -9.29
CA ILE A 249 7.30 -15.56 -10.57
C ILE A 249 6.15 -15.23 -11.51
N ALA A 250 4.90 -15.35 -11.03
CA ALA A 250 3.71 -15.10 -11.84
C ALA A 250 3.65 -13.65 -12.36
N SER A 251 3.92 -12.66 -11.49
CA SER A 251 3.92 -11.26 -11.89
C SER A 251 5.07 -10.89 -12.82
N THR A 252 6.25 -11.48 -12.63
CA THR A 252 7.40 -11.30 -13.54
C THR A 252 7.12 -11.89 -14.92
N VAL A 253 6.59 -13.11 -14.97
CA VAL A 253 6.20 -13.76 -16.24
C VAL A 253 5.10 -12.94 -16.93
N PHE A 254 4.10 -12.48 -16.19
CA PHE A 254 3.07 -11.62 -16.74
C PHE A 254 3.65 -10.30 -17.28
N PHE A 255 4.57 -9.65 -16.55
CA PHE A 255 5.26 -8.44 -17.01
C PHE A 255 5.99 -8.67 -18.34
N VAL A 256 6.81 -9.72 -18.43
CA VAL A 256 7.58 -10.05 -19.65
C VAL A 256 6.63 -10.33 -20.81
N TRP A 257 5.63 -11.18 -20.58
CA TRP A 257 4.64 -11.49 -21.61
C TRP A 257 3.89 -10.27 -22.10
N TRP A 258 3.38 -9.44 -21.16
CA TRP A 258 2.56 -8.28 -21.49
C TRP A 258 3.34 -7.17 -22.18
N GLN A 259 4.53 -6.90 -21.70
CA GLN A 259 5.35 -5.81 -22.20
C GLN A 259 6.02 -6.13 -23.54
N PHE A 260 6.53 -7.36 -23.72
CA PHE A 260 7.43 -7.69 -24.83
C PHE A 260 6.83 -8.68 -25.85
N ILE A 261 5.98 -9.61 -25.41
CA ILE A 261 5.49 -10.70 -26.28
C ILE A 261 4.13 -10.37 -26.86
N ARG A 262 3.26 -9.79 -26.05
CA ARG A 262 1.89 -9.47 -26.50
C ARG A 262 1.93 -8.39 -27.59
N SER A 263 1.36 -8.70 -28.75
CA SER A 263 1.16 -7.72 -29.83
C SER A 263 0.23 -6.60 -29.40
N ASP A 264 0.56 -5.36 -29.73
CA ASP A 264 -0.34 -4.22 -29.50
C ASP A 264 -1.56 -4.34 -30.43
N SER A 265 -2.70 -4.64 -29.85
CA SER A 265 -3.99 -4.65 -30.55
C SER A 265 -4.64 -3.25 -30.50
N GLY A 266 -3.99 -2.19 -30.98
CA GLY A 266 -4.64 -0.88 -31.09
C GLY A 266 -4.41 0.07 -29.90
N GLU A 267 -5.35 0.93 -29.64
CA GLU A 267 -5.30 2.07 -28.72
C GLU A 267 -4.75 1.77 -27.32
N GLN A 268 -3.65 2.39 -26.98
CA GLN A 268 -3.20 2.40 -25.58
C GLN A 268 -4.23 3.17 -24.73
N PRO A 269 -4.58 2.67 -23.54
CA PRO A 269 -5.53 3.37 -22.69
C PRO A 269 -4.99 4.76 -22.34
N SER A 270 -5.73 5.79 -22.67
CA SER A 270 -5.49 7.17 -22.28
C SER A 270 -6.57 7.62 -21.30
N VAL A 271 -6.25 8.63 -20.50
CA VAL A 271 -7.26 9.28 -19.65
C VAL A 271 -8.30 9.96 -20.55
N ARG A 272 -9.57 9.74 -20.24
CA ARG A 272 -10.66 10.42 -20.93
C ARG A 272 -10.65 11.90 -20.52
N HIS A 273 -10.17 12.76 -21.40
CA HIS A 273 -10.36 14.20 -21.21
C HIS A 273 -11.86 14.47 -21.02
N LYS A 274 -12.24 15.06 -19.89
CA LYS A 274 -13.56 15.68 -19.78
C LYS A 274 -13.68 16.60 -20.99
N ARG A 275 -14.57 16.24 -21.93
CA ARG A 275 -14.95 17.15 -23.00
C ARG A 275 -15.27 18.47 -22.31
N GLN A 276 -14.43 19.49 -22.50
CA GLN A 276 -14.81 20.84 -22.14
C GLN A 276 -16.17 21.04 -22.81
N LEU A 277 -17.22 21.19 -21.99
CA LEU A 277 -18.50 21.64 -22.53
C LEU A 277 -18.17 22.83 -23.41
N PRO A 278 -18.62 22.84 -24.68
CA PRO A 278 -18.39 24.00 -25.52
C PRO A 278 -18.79 25.21 -24.68
N SER A 279 -17.87 26.15 -24.49
CA SER A 279 -18.19 27.41 -23.84
C SER A 279 -19.45 27.89 -24.54
N GLY A 280 -20.55 27.93 -23.80
CA GLY A 280 -21.84 28.34 -24.36
C GLY A 280 -21.64 29.63 -25.17
N PRO A 281 -22.43 29.86 -26.22
CA PRO A 281 -22.21 31.00 -27.09
C PRO A 281 -22.02 32.23 -26.22
N ALA A 282 -20.88 32.93 -26.41
CA ALA A 282 -20.59 34.15 -25.67
C ALA A 282 -21.85 35.02 -25.74
N MET A 283 -22.46 35.29 -24.57
CA MET A 283 -23.63 36.16 -24.55
C MET A 283 -23.27 37.44 -25.31
N ALA A 284 -23.89 37.64 -26.45
CA ALA A 284 -23.69 38.83 -27.24
C ALA A 284 -24.08 40.03 -26.37
N VAL A 285 -23.06 40.84 -26.02
CA VAL A 285 -23.30 42.09 -25.29
C VAL A 285 -24.22 42.93 -26.18
N PRO A 286 -25.42 43.34 -25.73
CA PRO A 286 -26.30 44.15 -26.55
C PRO A 286 -25.57 45.44 -26.92
N LYS A 287 -25.34 45.68 -28.21
CA LYS A 287 -24.81 46.95 -28.71
C LYS A 287 -25.82 48.04 -28.33
N GLY A 288 -25.48 48.86 -27.35
CA GLY A 288 -26.28 49.98 -26.90
C GLY A 288 -26.63 50.85 -28.12
N ARG A 289 -27.91 51.15 -28.31
CA ARG A 289 -28.38 52.11 -29.27
C ARG A 289 -27.79 53.49 -28.97
N VAL A 290 -26.85 53.93 -29.76
CA VAL A 290 -26.41 55.33 -29.73
C VAL A 290 -27.57 56.19 -30.26
N ARG A 291 -28.18 56.99 -29.34
CA ARG A 291 -29.16 58.00 -29.73
C ARG A 291 -28.39 59.14 -30.46
N PRO A 292 -28.81 59.55 -31.69
CA PRO A 292 -28.25 60.73 -32.29
C PRO A 292 -28.68 61.95 -31.47
N ARG A 293 -27.72 62.81 -31.11
CA ARG A 293 -27.99 64.16 -30.58
C ARG A 293 -28.52 65.01 -31.71
N ARG A 294 -29.68 65.61 -31.52
CA ARG A 294 -30.16 66.80 -32.28
C ARG A 294 -29.57 68.06 -31.66
#